data_1a940700f3cb7af7fd251a72b2fb8c2b
#
_entry.id   1a940700f3cb7af7fd251a72b2fb8c2b
#
_cell.length_a   1.000
_cell.length_b   1.000
_cell.length_c   1.000
_cell.angle_alpha   90.00
_cell.angle_beta   90.00
_cell.angle_gamma   90.00
#
_symmetry.space_group_name_H-M   'P 1'
#
loop_
_entity.id
_entity.type
_entity.pdbx_description
1 polymer ?
#
loop_
_entity_poly.entity_id
_entity_poly.type
_entity_poly.pdbx_seq_one_letter_code
_entity_poly.pdbx_strand_id
1 'polypeptide(L)'
;MAMRSAYVRRGISALFVLAIALCTGNAASAQSLDWEGQTGALITPFAYTAKSPAKGIGKPAVAFHYLSGGIILNDAYQASITVGFLGRVEAGYTRTIVSDANDTIYNHLFDEGFNTFHGKVNMIPENMGKTTWVPAISVGFVARTNEKRGGLALVNLLTVPNPYGTTETYDFYLVGTKTITQIKHLPILLSAGVKGTNASILGIVGAAPDWEARAFGAAGFVFTPGKQTLILGAEALQEPNQIAPKTGDAAIPGISIPTTLAYFARFVPSGVPLNFDLAVAQIAGCIEGPCTNGEGLNLHARSRIGIGISYRF
;
A
#
# COMPACT_ATOMS: atom_id res chain seq x y z
N MET A 1 29.19 -7.26 10.19
CA MET A 1 27.76 -7.42 10.54
C MET A 1 27.25 -6.32 11.49
N ALA A 2 27.91 -6.02 12.58
CA ALA A 2 27.45 -4.99 13.55
C ALA A 2 27.34 -3.54 13.03
N MET A 3 28.09 -3.13 12.00
CA MET A 3 28.06 -1.76 11.47
C MET A 3 26.78 -1.41 10.69
N ARG A 4 26.17 -2.33 9.93
CA ARG A 4 24.95 -2.04 9.15
C ARG A 4 23.73 -1.76 10.04
N SER A 5 23.59 -2.51 11.15
CA SER A 5 22.51 -2.30 12.11
C SER A 5 22.54 -0.91 12.79
N ALA A 6 23.73 -0.34 13.00
CA ALA A 6 23.88 0.98 13.61
C ALA A 6 23.45 2.13 12.67
N TYR A 7 23.67 1.99 11.37
CA TYR A 7 23.27 2.98 10.38
C TYR A 7 21.73 3.03 10.19
N VAL A 8 21.07 1.88 10.15
CA VAL A 8 19.60 1.80 10.06
C VAL A 8 18.96 2.42 11.30
N ARG A 9 19.44 2.10 12.51
CA ARG A 9 18.91 2.70 13.75
C ARG A 9 19.12 4.22 13.82
N ARG A 10 20.26 4.73 13.36
CA ARG A 10 20.52 6.18 13.32
C ARG A 10 19.68 6.91 12.27
N GLY A 11 19.44 6.28 11.11
CA GLY A 11 18.57 6.81 10.07
C GLY A 11 17.12 6.94 10.52
N ILE A 12 16.59 5.94 11.19
CA ILE A 12 15.21 5.92 11.73
C ILE A 12 15.04 7.02 12.80
N SER A 13 16.01 7.17 13.71
CA SER A 13 15.96 8.21 14.74
C SER A 13 16.01 9.63 14.15
N ALA A 14 16.80 9.84 13.10
CA ALA A 14 16.90 11.15 12.44
C ALA A 14 15.60 11.50 11.66
N LEU A 15 14.95 10.53 11.02
CA LEU A 15 13.65 10.73 10.36
C LEU A 15 12.54 11.03 11.38
N PHE A 16 12.55 10.36 12.52
CA PHE A 16 11.56 10.58 13.59
C PHE A 16 11.70 11.98 14.21
N VAL A 17 12.92 12.45 14.40
CA VAL A 17 13.20 13.81 14.92
C VAL A 17 12.84 14.89 13.89
N LEU A 18 13.06 14.64 12.60
CA LEU A 18 12.69 15.57 11.54
C LEU A 18 11.16 15.73 11.42
N ALA A 19 10.40 14.67 11.63
CA ALA A 19 8.94 14.72 11.63
C ALA A 19 8.35 15.56 12.78
N ILE A 20 9.01 15.59 13.92
CA ILE A 20 8.55 16.36 15.11
C ILE A 20 8.86 17.85 15.01
N ALA A 21 9.91 18.26 14.31
CA ALA A 21 10.35 19.65 14.21
C ALA A 21 9.50 20.54 13.28
N LEU A 22 8.58 19.96 12.49
CA LEU A 22 7.80 20.67 11.47
C LEU A 22 6.38 21.07 11.90
N CYS A 23 6.04 20.97 13.17
CA CYS A 23 4.67 21.14 13.70
C CYS A 23 4.17 22.58 13.84
N THR A 24 4.53 23.53 12.98
CA THR A 24 4.00 24.91 13.04
C THR A 24 3.27 25.28 11.75
N GLY A 25 2.10 24.70 11.51
CA GLY A 25 1.28 25.05 10.34
C GLY A 25 -0.21 24.96 10.60
N ASN A 26 -0.99 25.86 10.01
CA ASN A 26 -2.44 25.87 10.07
C ASN A 26 -3.05 24.54 9.63
N ALA A 27 -4.08 24.11 10.35
CA ALA A 27 -4.83 22.86 10.12
C ALA A 27 -5.43 22.76 8.70
N ALA A 28 -4.60 22.36 7.74
CA ALA A 28 -5.10 21.83 6.48
C ALA A 28 -5.49 20.37 6.75
N SER A 29 -6.70 19.98 6.35
CA SER A 29 -7.14 18.57 6.45
C SER A 29 -6.06 17.69 5.81
N ALA A 30 -5.33 16.96 6.64
CA ALA A 30 -4.25 16.12 6.18
C ALA A 30 -4.86 14.97 5.35
N GLN A 31 -4.52 14.92 4.08
CA GLN A 31 -4.87 13.77 3.24
C GLN A 31 -3.87 12.68 3.55
N SER A 32 -4.36 11.54 3.95
CA SER A 32 -3.52 10.39 4.25
C SER A 32 -3.05 9.71 2.98
N LEU A 33 -1.81 9.27 3.01
CA LEU A 33 -1.20 8.48 1.98
C LEU A 33 -1.30 7.00 2.37
N ASP A 34 -1.58 6.15 1.40
CA ASP A 34 -1.48 4.70 1.55
C ASP A 34 -0.01 4.24 1.56
N TRP A 35 0.22 2.94 1.64
CA TRP A 35 1.58 2.38 1.67
C TRP A 35 2.40 2.68 0.43
N GLU A 36 1.79 2.92 -0.68
CA GLU A 36 2.47 3.27 -1.93
C GLU A 36 2.59 4.78 -2.15
N GLY A 37 2.16 5.57 -1.16
CA GLY A 37 2.23 7.02 -1.18
C GLY A 37 1.07 7.70 -1.91
N GLN A 38 0.08 6.96 -2.40
CA GLN A 38 -1.11 7.53 -3.01
C GLN A 38 -2.08 8.04 -1.97
N THR A 39 -2.94 9.00 -2.32
CA THR A 39 -4.11 9.29 -1.48
C THR A 39 -5.03 8.07 -1.47
N GLY A 40 -5.18 7.45 -0.29
CA GLY A 40 -5.84 6.14 -0.20
C GLY A 40 -6.25 5.74 1.22
N ALA A 41 -6.72 4.50 1.34
CA ALA A 41 -6.93 3.82 2.62
C ALA A 41 -5.56 3.41 3.20
N LEU A 42 -5.25 2.14 3.30
CA LEU A 42 -3.95 1.65 3.71
C LEU A 42 -3.19 1.04 2.52
N ILE A 43 -3.86 0.20 1.72
CA ILE A 43 -3.32 -0.46 0.52
C ILE A 43 -4.14 -0.16 -0.73
N THR A 44 -5.36 0.38 -0.60
CA THR A 44 -6.22 0.69 -1.74
C THR A 44 -6.31 2.19 -1.99
N PRO A 45 -6.17 2.66 -3.24
CA PRO A 45 -6.28 4.07 -3.56
C PRO A 45 -7.72 4.56 -3.44
N PHE A 46 -7.89 5.82 -3.05
CA PHE A 46 -9.14 6.57 -3.21
C PHE A 46 -9.15 7.32 -4.54
N ALA A 47 -10.35 7.68 -5.00
CA ALA A 47 -10.50 8.56 -6.16
C ALA A 47 -10.12 10.03 -5.88
N TYR A 48 -9.83 10.37 -4.64
CA TYR A 48 -9.32 11.69 -4.28
C TYR A 48 -7.83 11.80 -4.63
N THR A 49 -7.37 13.03 -4.90
CA THR A 49 -5.96 13.34 -5.17
C THR A 49 -5.38 14.23 -4.08
N ALA A 50 -4.08 14.23 -3.93
CA ALA A 50 -3.38 15.14 -3.06
C ALA A 50 -3.79 16.60 -3.37
N LYS A 51 -4.10 17.38 -2.34
CA LYS A 51 -4.68 18.71 -2.47
C LYS A 51 -3.73 19.67 -3.17
N SER A 52 -4.24 20.35 -4.16
CA SER A 52 -3.53 21.39 -4.88
C SER A 52 -4.50 22.51 -5.32
N PRO A 53 -4.00 23.71 -5.61
CA PRO A 53 -4.82 24.73 -6.23
C PRO A 53 -5.30 24.30 -7.62
N ALA A 54 -6.41 24.88 -8.09
CA ALA A 54 -6.94 24.61 -9.44
C ALA A 54 -5.95 24.99 -10.56
N LYS A 55 -5.04 25.89 -10.27
CA LYS A 55 -3.93 26.28 -11.16
C LYS A 55 -2.63 26.24 -10.34
N GLY A 56 -1.76 25.30 -10.66
CA GLY A 56 -0.44 25.20 -10.02
C GLY A 56 -0.22 23.91 -9.25
N ILE A 57 0.80 23.93 -8.40
CA ILE A 57 1.32 22.79 -7.64
C ILE A 57 0.90 22.95 -6.18
N GLY A 58 0.43 21.87 -5.58
CA GLY A 58 0.12 21.81 -4.16
C GLY A 58 1.38 21.68 -3.28
N LYS A 59 1.21 21.85 -1.99
CA LYS A 59 2.25 21.50 -1.03
C LYS A 59 2.43 19.98 -1.01
N PRO A 60 3.66 19.47 -0.85
CA PRO A 60 3.89 18.04 -0.78
C PRO A 60 3.24 17.43 0.48
N ALA A 61 2.88 16.17 0.37
CA ALA A 61 2.60 15.31 1.50
C ALA A 61 3.72 14.28 1.61
N VAL A 62 4.12 13.95 2.83
CA VAL A 62 5.10 12.89 3.09
C VAL A 62 4.49 11.88 4.03
N ALA A 63 4.87 10.62 3.88
CA ALA A 63 4.44 9.58 4.80
C ALA A 63 5.59 8.63 5.12
N PHE A 64 5.49 8.03 6.28
CA PHE A 64 6.31 6.91 6.70
C PHE A 64 5.40 5.80 7.19
N HIS A 65 5.62 4.59 6.66
CA HIS A 65 4.88 3.41 7.07
C HIS A 65 5.83 2.30 7.49
N TYR A 66 5.39 1.53 8.45
CA TYR A 66 6.00 0.28 8.88
C TYR A 66 5.00 -0.84 8.72
N LEU A 67 5.43 -1.94 8.15
CA LEU A 67 4.66 -3.17 8.03
C LEU A 67 5.49 -4.33 8.55
N SER A 68 4.95 -5.06 9.49
CA SER A 68 5.47 -6.38 9.83
C SER A 68 5.00 -7.39 8.78
N GLY A 69 5.78 -7.62 7.76
CA GLY A 69 5.43 -8.47 6.61
C GLY A 69 5.64 -9.98 6.84
N GLY A 70 6.18 -10.34 8.00
CA GLY A 70 6.42 -11.74 8.41
C GLY A 70 7.44 -12.44 7.55
N ILE A 71 7.18 -13.71 7.23
CA ILE A 71 8.16 -14.56 6.53
C ILE A 71 8.38 -14.19 5.06
N ILE A 72 7.50 -13.39 4.45
CA ILE A 72 7.61 -13.02 3.04
C ILE A 72 8.29 -11.67 2.86
N LEU A 73 7.92 -10.68 3.65
CA LEU A 73 8.39 -9.31 3.51
C LEU A 73 9.23 -8.83 4.69
N ASN A 74 9.43 -9.67 5.73
CA ASN A 74 10.05 -9.22 6.97
C ASN A 74 9.40 -7.95 7.51
N ASP A 75 10.23 -7.07 8.08
CA ASP A 75 9.81 -5.73 8.46
C ASP A 75 10.09 -4.79 7.29
N ALA A 76 9.02 -4.28 6.69
CA ALA A 76 9.09 -3.32 5.60
C ALA A 76 8.88 -1.88 6.11
N TYR A 77 9.73 -0.98 5.67
CA TYR A 77 9.69 0.45 5.95
C TYR A 77 9.50 1.21 4.66
N GLN A 78 8.55 2.12 4.63
CA GLN A 78 8.25 2.91 3.44
C GLN A 78 8.31 4.40 3.76
N ALA A 79 9.00 5.14 2.90
CA ALA A 79 9.03 6.59 2.93
C ALA A 79 8.50 7.13 1.61
N SER A 80 7.48 7.98 1.69
CA SER A 80 6.74 8.48 0.53
C SER A 80 6.75 9.99 0.46
N ILE A 81 6.72 10.50 -0.77
CA ILE A 81 6.45 11.90 -1.08
C ILE A 81 5.44 11.97 -2.23
N THR A 82 4.40 12.78 -2.06
CA THR A 82 3.32 12.95 -3.05
C THR A 82 2.93 14.40 -3.20
N VAL A 83 2.72 14.83 -4.42
CA VAL A 83 2.35 16.20 -4.76
C VAL A 83 1.09 16.19 -5.63
N GLY A 84 0.18 17.10 -5.32
CA GLY A 84 -1.00 17.36 -6.13
C GLY A 84 -0.76 18.48 -7.15
N PHE A 85 -1.45 18.39 -8.28
CA PHE A 85 -1.37 19.37 -9.38
C PHE A 85 -2.77 19.70 -9.90
N LEU A 86 -2.98 20.96 -10.25
CA LEU A 86 -4.16 21.44 -10.96
C LEU A 86 -5.51 21.06 -10.31
N GLY A 87 -5.53 20.79 -9.01
CA GLY A 87 -6.71 20.37 -8.26
C GLY A 87 -7.21 18.96 -8.57
N ARG A 88 -6.57 18.21 -9.48
CA ARG A 88 -7.09 16.93 -10.01
C ARG A 88 -6.05 15.86 -10.28
N VAL A 89 -4.79 16.18 -10.24
CA VAL A 89 -3.71 15.25 -10.54
C VAL A 89 -2.87 15.04 -9.29
N GLU A 90 -2.38 13.84 -9.09
CA GLU A 90 -1.33 13.57 -8.10
C GLU A 90 -0.24 12.71 -8.72
N ALA A 91 0.98 12.91 -8.28
CA ALA A 91 2.10 12.06 -8.57
C ALA A 91 3.02 11.96 -7.35
N GLY A 92 3.68 10.85 -7.21
CA GLY A 92 4.57 10.65 -6.08
C GLY A 92 5.55 9.50 -6.26
N TYR A 93 6.38 9.37 -5.23
CA TYR A 93 7.43 8.38 -5.14
C TYR A 93 7.46 7.80 -3.73
N THR A 94 7.68 6.49 -3.65
CA THR A 94 7.87 5.76 -2.40
C THR A 94 9.10 4.88 -2.50
N ARG A 95 9.95 4.95 -1.49
CA ARG A 95 11.04 3.99 -1.29
C ARG A 95 10.62 2.99 -0.22
N THR A 96 10.60 1.72 -0.57
CA THR A 96 10.44 0.61 0.36
C THR A 96 11.81 0.03 0.68
N ILE A 97 12.08 -0.16 1.96
CA ILE A 97 13.27 -0.82 2.50
C ILE A 97 12.78 -2.01 3.31
N VAL A 98 13.36 -3.16 3.08
CA VAL A 98 13.05 -4.38 3.81
C VAL A 98 14.21 -4.69 4.75
N SER A 99 13.92 -5.06 5.99
CA SER A 99 14.96 -5.41 6.96
C SER A 99 15.62 -6.74 6.60
N ASP A 100 16.89 -6.87 6.97
CA ASP A 100 17.60 -8.14 6.84
C ASP A 100 16.84 -9.24 7.61
N ALA A 101 16.70 -10.37 6.96
CA ALA A 101 15.91 -11.47 7.46
C ALA A 101 16.64 -12.37 8.43
N ASN A 102 15.89 -13.02 9.28
CA ASN A 102 16.34 -14.16 10.06
C ASN A 102 16.25 -15.43 9.20
N ASP A 103 17.35 -15.76 8.51
CA ASP A 103 17.73 -17.09 7.96
C ASP A 103 16.67 -17.99 7.28
N THR A 104 15.53 -17.47 6.81
CA THR A 104 14.63 -18.26 5.99
C THR A 104 14.69 -17.84 4.52
N ILE A 105 14.59 -18.81 3.63
CA ILE A 105 14.63 -18.65 2.16
C ILE A 105 13.70 -17.54 1.65
N TYR A 106 12.52 -17.43 2.24
CA TYR A 106 11.51 -16.44 1.84
C TYR A 106 11.85 -15.01 2.26
N ASN A 107 12.69 -14.86 3.26
CA ASN A 107 13.11 -13.60 3.83
C ASN A 107 14.05 -12.81 2.90
N HIS A 108 14.65 -13.45 1.91
CA HIS A 108 15.58 -12.84 0.97
C HIS A 108 14.94 -12.38 -0.34
N LEU A 109 13.61 -12.51 -0.47
CA LEU A 109 12.93 -12.16 -1.72
C LEU A 109 13.01 -10.67 -2.06
N PHE A 110 13.11 -9.79 -1.07
CA PHE A 110 13.07 -8.34 -1.25
C PHE A 110 14.13 -7.57 -0.46
N ASP A 111 15.26 -8.21 -0.14
CA ASP A 111 16.33 -7.68 0.74
C ASP A 111 16.80 -6.27 0.38
N GLU A 112 16.85 -5.93 -0.91
CA GLU A 112 17.29 -4.63 -1.36
C GLU A 112 16.17 -3.58 -1.39
N GLY A 113 14.92 -3.98 -1.07
CA GLY A 113 13.75 -3.13 -1.21
C GLY A 113 13.47 -2.75 -2.67
N PHE A 114 12.57 -1.80 -2.88
CA PHE A 114 12.15 -1.39 -4.22
C PHE A 114 11.68 0.06 -4.25
N ASN A 115 11.52 0.59 -5.47
CA ASN A 115 11.01 1.93 -5.72
C ASN A 115 9.59 1.84 -6.29
N THR A 116 8.70 2.69 -5.83
CA THR A 116 7.34 2.82 -6.36
C THR A 116 7.13 4.24 -6.87
N PHE A 117 6.65 4.35 -8.10
CA PHE A 117 6.18 5.59 -8.71
C PHE A 117 4.69 5.47 -8.94
N HIS A 118 3.95 6.51 -8.64
CA HIS A 118 2.53 6.53 -8.91
C HIS A 118 2.06 7.83 -9.54
N GLY A 119 0.94 7.74 -10.24
CA GLY A 119 0.23 8.89 -10.77
C GLY A 119 -1.27 8.62 -10.82
N LYS A 120 -2.08 9.64 -10.54
CA LYS A 120 -3.54 9.55 -10.54
C LYS A 120 -4.16 10.84 -11.05
N VAL A 121 -5.23 10.69 -11.81
CA VAL A 121 -6.03 11.81 -12.32
C VAL A 121 -7.48 11.63 -11.88
N ASN A 122 -8.02 12.63 -11.18
CA ASN A 122 -9.43 12.68 -10.84
C ASN A 122 -10.23 13.22 -12.04
N MET A 123 -10.90 12.32 -12.72
CA MET A 123 -11.71 12.59 -13.92
C MET A 123 -13.03 13.26 -13.56
N ILE A 124 -13.69 12.77 -12.52
CA ILE A 124 -14.98 13.27 -12.04
C ILE A 124 -14.82 13.59 -10.54
N PRO A 125 -14.91 14.87 -10.14
CA PRO A 125 -14.92 15.23 -8.74
C PRO A 125 -16.19 14.72 -8.03
N GLU A 126 -16.06 14.42 -6.76
CA GLU A 126 -17.22 14.09 -5.94
C GLU A 126 -18.25 15.23 -5.95
N ASN A 127 -19.53 14.88 -6.02
CA ASN A 127 -20.65 15.82 -6.06
C ASN A 127 -20.63 16.78 -7.28
N MET A 128 -20.01 16.36 -8.38
CA MET A 128 -20.00 17.14 -9.62
C MET A 128 -21.43 17.52 -10.04
N GLY A 129 -21.59 18.73 -10.54
CA GLY A 129 -22.91 19.25 -10.94
C GLY A 129 -23.84 19.58 -9.75
N LYS A 130 -23.31 19.79 -8.55
CA LYS A 130 -24.04 20.06 -7.30
C LYS A 130 -24.97 18.91 -6.88
N THR A 131 -24.70 17.71 -7.33
CA THR A 131 -25.45 16.51 -6.96
C THR A 131 -24.79 15.84 -5.77
N THR A 132 -25.58 15.28 -4.84
CA THR A 132 -25.04 14.62 -3.64
C THR A 132 -24.73 13.14 -3.84
N TRP A 133 -25.05 12.57 -4.99
CA TRP A 133 -24.90 11.13 -5.27
C TRP A 133 -23.71 10.79 -6.17
N VAL A 134 -23.17 11.76 -6.93
CA VAL A 134 -22.04 11.51 -7.83
C VAL A 134 -20.77 11.19 -7.04
N PRO A 135 -20.15 10.01 -7.24
CA PRO A 135 -18.87 9.69 -6.63
C PRO A 135 -17.72 10.44 -7.32
N ALA A 136 -16.62 10.62 -6.63
CA ALA A 136 -15.35 10.90 -7.31
C ALA A 136 -14.94 9.69 -8.14
N ILE A 137 -14.41 9.91 -9.34
CA ILE A 137 -13.88 8.85 -10.21
C ILE A 137 -12.48 9.24 -10.67
N SER A 138 -11.53 8.33 -10.48
CA SER A 138 -10.13 8.53 -10.89
C SER A 138 -9.58 7.34 -11.64
N VAL A 139 -8.64 7.63 -12.53
CA VAL A 139 -7.75 6.65 -13.13
C VAL A 139 -6.33 6.88 -12.62
N GLY A 140 -5.58 5.82 -12.47
CA GLY A 140 -4.21 5.93 -12.01
C GLY A 140 -3.35 4.74 -12.40
N PHE A 141 -2.08 4.88 -12.11
CA PHE A 141 -1.09 3.84 -12.32
C PHE A 141 -0.13 3.77 -11.13
N VAL A 142 0.47 2.60 -10.96
CA VAL A 142 1.61 2.36 -10.08
C VAL A 142 2.65 1.59 -10.85
N ALA A 143 3.90 2.00 -10.74
CA ALA A 143 5.05 1.30 -11.32
C ALA A 143 6.05 1.00 -10.19
N ARG A 144 6.36 -0.25 -9.99
CA ARG A 144 7.32 -0.72 -9.00
C ARG A 144 8.53 -1.26 -9.71
N THR A 145 9.69 -0.76 -9.36
CA THR A 145 10.94 -1.07 -10.03
C THR A 145 12.02 -1.45 -9.03
N ASN A 146 13.01 -2.16 -9.52
CA ASN A 146 14.14 -2.59 -8.72
C ASN A 146 13.76 -3.53 -7.56
N GLU A 147 12.72 -4.33 -7.77
CA GLU A 147 12.35 -5.44 -6.88
C GLU A 147 13.40 -6.56 -6.99
N LYS A 148 14.62 -6.25 -6.60
CA LYS A 148 15.70 -7.24 -6.64
C LYS A 148 15.39 -8.34 -5.65
N ARG A 149 15.29 -9.53 -6.18
CA ARG A 149 14.98 -10.73 -5.43
C ARG A 149 16.30 -11.37 -4.98
N GLY A 150 16.62 -11.27 -3.71
CA GLY A 150 17.73 -12.02 -3.11
C GLY A 150 17.54 -13.53 -3.29
N GLY A 151 16.31 -14.00 -3.42
CA GLY A 151 15.95 -15.36 -3.76
C GLY A 151 16.40 -15.86 -5.13
N LEU A 152 16.98 -15.03 -6.00
CA LEU A 152 17.69 -15.50 -7.20
C LEU A 152 18.78 -16.53 -6.87
N ALA A 153 19.42 -16.42 -5.72
CA ALA A 153 20.39 -17.44 -5.27
C ALA A 153 19.69 -18.79 -5.03
N LEU A 154 18.48 -18.81 -4.53
CA LEU A 154 17.69 -20.02 -4.35
C LEU A 154 17.20 -20.59 -5.67
N VAL A 155 16.74 -19.72 -6.58
CA VAL A 155 16.32 -20.12 -7.92
C VAL A 155 17.49 -20.70 -8.72
N ASN A 156 18.66 -20.12 -8.60
CA ASN A 156 19.90 -20.67 -9.19
C ASN A 156 20.29 -22.03 -8.56
N LEU A 157 20.03 -22.22 -7.27
CA LEU A 157 20.25 -23.51 -6.59
C LEU A 157 19.30 -24.59 -7.12
N LEU A 158 18.10 -24.21 -7.54
CA LEU A 158 17.08 -25.14 -8.07
C LEU A 158 17.13 -25.31 -9.59
N THR A 159 18.17 -24.80 -10.26
CA THR A 159 18.41 -24.96 -11.71
C THR A 159 17.28 -24.45 -12.63
N VAL A 160 16.39 -23.62 -12.13
CA VAL A 160 15.27 -23.08 -12.91
C VAL A 160 15.60 -21.67 -13.40
N PRO A 161 15.58 -21.40 -14.71
CA PRO A 161 15.76 -20.04 -15.23
C PRO A 161 14.62 -19.15 -14.73
N ASN A 162 14.98 -18.17 -13.91
CA ASN A 162 14.13 -17.11 -13.33
C ASN A 162 12.59 -17.32 -13.55
N PRO A 163 11.90 -18.08 -12.70
CA PRO A 163 10.48 -18.41 -12.90
C PRO A 163 9.58 -17.17 -12.84
N TYR A 164 10.09 -16.07 -12.30
CA TYR A 164 9.32 -14.85 -12.06
C TYR A 164 9.62 -13.73 -13.08
N GLY A 165 10.50 -13.97 -14.05
CA GLY A 165 10.70 -13.20 -15.29
C GLY A 165 11.03 -11.71 -15.16
N THR A 166 10.46 -10.98 -14.22
CA THR A 166 10.65 -9.53 -14.09
C THR A 166 10.88 -9.11 -12.64
N THR A 167 11.63 -8.03 -12.45
CA THR A 167 11.81 -7.32 -11.19
C THR A 167 10.92 -6.07 -11.13
N GLU A 168 9.94 -5.97 -12.02
CA GLU A 168 9.06 -4.82 -12.15
C GLU A 168 7.62 -5.27 -12.12
N THR A 169 6.79 -4.52 -11.39
CA THR A 169 5.34 -4.72 -11.36
C THR A 169 4.63 -3.42 -11.63
N TYR A 170 3.45 -3.54 -12.24
CA TYR A 170 2.66 -2.40 -12.63
C TYR A 170 1.19 -2.62 -12.31
N ASP A 171 0.50 -1.54 -11.95
CA ASP A 171 -0.95 -1.48 -11.87
C ASP A 171 -1.47 -0.35 -12.75
N PHE A 172 -2.59 -0.58 -13.44
CA PHE A 172 -3.45 0.45 -13.99
C PHE A 172 -4.84 0.27 -13.41
N TYR A 173 -5.42 1.32 -12.86
CA TYR A 173 -6.67 1.19 -12.14
C TYR A 173 -7.68 2.29 -12.45
N LEU A 174 -8.94 1.92 -12.25
CA LEU A 174 -10.09 2.82 -12.17
C LEU A 174 -10.69 2.68 -10.77
N VAL A 175 -10.95 3.81 -10.10
CA VAL A 175 -11.51 3.81 -8.76
C VAL A 175 -12.60 4.87 -8.62
N GLY A 176 -13.68 4.50 -7.94
CA GLY A 176 -14.75 5.37 -7.49
C GLY A 176 -14.74 5.51 -5.97
N THR A 177 -14.89 6.73 -5.46
CA THR A 177 -14.95 6.99 -4.00
C THR A 177 -16.09 7.93 -3.68
N LYS A 178 -16.85 7.62 -2.62
CA LYS A 178 -17.99 8.40 -2.17
C LYS A 178 -18.02 8.53 -0.65
N THR A 179 -18.18 9.76 -0.18
CA THR A 179 -18.50 10.02 1.23
C THR A 179 -19.99 10.23 1.39
N ILE A 180 -20.67 9.35 2.10
CA ILE A 180 -22.08 9.40 2.41
C ILE A 180 -22.25 10.17 3.71
N THR A 181 -22.80 11.38 3.65
CA THR A 181 -22.97 12.28 4.80
C THR A 181 -24.42 12.39 5.26
N GLN A 182 -25.36 11.70 4.60
CA GLN A 182 -26.79 11.74 4.88
C GLN A 182 -27.14 11.07 6.22
N ILE A 183 -26.29 10.17 6.71
CA ILE A 183 -26.44 9.56 8.03
C ILE A 183 -25.88 10.55 9.06
N LYS A 184 -26.74 11.18 9.82
CA LYS A 184 -26.32 12.13 10.87
C LYS A 184 -25.36 11.45 11.84
N HIS A 185 -24.28 12.14 12.15
CA HIS A 185 -23.23 11.74 13.10
C HIS A 185 -22.37 10.51 12.71
N LEU A 186 -22.63 9.86 11.58
CA LEU A 186 -21.85 8.71 11.12
C LEU A 186 -21.65 8.74 9.59
N PRO A 187 -20.87 9.68 9.05
CA PRO A 187 -20.50 9.62 7.64
C PRO A 187 -19.79 8.31 7.30
N ILE A 188 -20.08 7.77 6.12
CA ILE A 188 -19.48 6.54 5.63
C ILE A 188 -18.66 6.87 4.40
N LEU A 189 -17.40 6.48 4.39
CA LEU A 189 -16.51 6.53 3.23
C LEU A 189 -16.56 5.16 2.53
N LEU A 190 -16.90 5.17 1.25
CA LEU A 190 -16.90 3.97 0.40
C LEU A 190 -15.98 4.19 -0.79
N SER A 191 -15.17 3.20 -1.12
CA SER A 191 -14.33 3.17 -2.31
C SER A 191 -14.39 1.80 -2.94
N ALA A 192 -14.46 1.76 -4.27
CA ALA A 192 -14.39 0.52 -5.03
C ALA A 192 -13.72 0.77 -6.38
N GLY A 193 -12.98 -0.21 -6.86
CA GLY A 193 -12.27 -0.09 -8.12
C GLY A 193 -11.89 -1.45 -8.72
N VAL A 194 -11.33 -1.35 -9.91
CA VAL A 194 -10.71 -2.47 -10.62
C VAL A 194 -9.32 -2.05 -11.05
N LYS A 195 -8.40 -2.99 -11.06
CA LYS A 195 -7.03 -2.78 -11.55
C LYS A 195 -6.60 -3.92 -12.47
N GLY A 196 -5.89 -3.60 -13.54
CA GLY A 196 -5.05 -4.55 -14.24
C GLY A 196 -3.71 -4.57 -13.53
N THR A 197 -3.25 -5.74 -13.11
CA THR A 197 -2.07 -5.86 -12.26
C THR A 197 -1.32 -7.15 -12.51
N ASN A 198 -0.03 -7.13 -12.30
CA ASN A 198 0.81 -8.31 -12.16
C ASN A 198 1.49 -8.38 -10.77
N ALA A 199 1.09 -7.53 -9.81
CA ALA A 199 1.58 -7.59 -8.44
C ALA A 199 0.77 -8.58 -7.62
N SER A 200 1.42 -9.65 -7.12
CA SER A 200 0.75 -10.83 -6.55
C SER A 200 0.81 -10.94 -5.03
N ILE A 201 1.59 -10.10 -4.35
CA ILE A 201 1.73 -10.14 -2.89
C ILE A 201 1.29 -8.80 -2.32
N LEU A 202 0.22 -8.80 -1.54
CA LEU A 202 -0.42 -7.59 -0.99
C LEU A 202 -0.85 -6.58 -2.06
N GLY A 203 -0.81 -6.98 -3.36
CA GLY A 203 -0.96 -6.07 -4.49
C GLY A 203 0.13 -5.03 -4.59
N ILE A 204 1.27 -5.25 -3.95
CA ILE A 204 2.38 -4.30 -3.84
C ILE A 204 3.65 -4.84 -4.48
N VAL A 205 3.92 -6.14 -4.38
CA VAL A 205 5.16 -6.76 -4.85
C VAL A 205 4.92 -8.15 -5.43
N GLY A 206 5.94 -8.74 -6.01
CA GLY A 206 5.91 -10.10 -6.50
C GLY A 206 5.22 -10.20 -7.87
N ALA A 207 6.01 -10.19 -8.94
CA ALA A 207 5.47 -10.27 -10.28
C ALA A 207 4.77 -11.59 -10.54
N ALA A 208 3.47 -11.55 -10.80
CA ALA A 208 2.74 -12.65 -11.37
C ALA A 208 3.15 -12.88 -12.83
N PRO A 209 3.04 -14.11 -13.36
CA PRO A 209 3.41 -14.41 -14.75
C PRO A 209 2.55 -13.67 -15.77
N ASP A 210 1.30 -13.42 -15.43
CA ASP A 210 0.33 -12.79 -16.31
C ASP A 210 -0.34 -11.58 -15.64
N TRP A 211 -0.77 -10.65 -16.47
CA TRP A 211 -1.59 -9.53 -16.03
C TRP A 211 -3.03 -10.00 -15.85
N GLU A 212 -3.63 -9.60 -14.74
CA GLU A 212 -5.00 -9.96 -14.45
C GLU A 212 -5.81 -8.74 -13.98
N ALA A 213 -7.10 -8.75 -14.34
CA ALA A 213 -8.04 -7.78 -13.81
C ALA A 213 -8.50 -8.21 -12.42
N ARG A 214 -8.32 -7.37 -11.42
CA ARG A 214 -8.67 -7.63 -10.02
C ARG A 214 -9.47 -6.49 -9.43
N ALA A 215 -10.44 -6.84 -8.57
CA ALA A 215 -11.24 -5.85 -7.86
C ALA A 215 -10.62 -5.50 -6.52
N PHE A 216 -10.88 -4.28 -6.08
CA PHE A 216 -10.53 -3.82 -4.74
C PHE A 216 -11.61 -2.89 -4.19
N GLY A 217 -11.62 -2.71 -2.87
CA GLY A 217 -12.52 -1.77 -2.24
C GLY A 217 -12.17 -1.50 -0.78
N ALA A 218 -12.70 -0.40 -0.27
CA ALA A 218 -12.58 0.02 1.12
C ALA A 218 -13.89 0.62 1.60
N ALA A 219 -14.16 0.43 2.89
CA ALA A 219 -15.26 1.08 3.58
C ALA A 219 -14.80 1.56 4.96
N GLY A 220 -15.25 2.73 5.38
CA GLY A 220 -14.90 3.27 6.68
C GLY A 220 -15.97 4.16 7.27
N PHE A 221 -16.12 4.09 8.59
CA PHE A 221 -16.95 4.99 9.38
C PHE A 221 -16.11 6.17 9.87
N VAL A 222 -16.64 7.37 9.69
CA VAL A 222 -15.95 8.62 10.07
C VAL A 222 -16.57 9.17 11.34
N PHE A 223 -15.81 9.18 12.41
CA PHE A 223 -16.19 9.74 13.70
C PHE A 223 -15.48 11.08 13.90
N THR A 224 -16.19 12.07 14.45
CA THR A 224 -15.64 13.39 14.73
C THR A 224 -15.76 13.76 16.21
N PRO A 225 -15.00 13.09 17.12
CA PRO A 225 -15.02 13.44 18.53
C PRO A 225 -14.40 14.82 18.75
N GLY A 226 -15.20 15.79 19.12
CA GLY A 226 -14.77 17.18 19.23
C GLY A 226 -14.37 17.78 17.88
N LYS A 227 -13.11 18.13 17.71
CA LYS A 227 -12.53 18.66 16.45
C LYS A 227 -11.62 17.67 15.72
N GLN A 228 -11.45 16.47 16.26
CA GLN A 228 -10.57 15.45 15.70
C GLN A 228 -11.37 14.54 14.76
N THR A 229 -10.69 13.79 13.91
CA THR A 229 -11.33 12.80 13.07
C THR A 229 -10.71 11.42 13.35
N LEU A 230 -11.57 10.42 13.52
CA LEU A 230 -11.22 9.01 13.62
C LEU A 230 -11.96 8.26 12.52
N ILE A 231 -11.24 7.54 11.68
CA ILE A 231 -11.82 6.67 10.66
C ILE A 231 -11.51 5.24 11.05
N LEU A 232 -12.55 4.42 11.20
CA LEU A 232 -12.42 2.99 11.38
C LEU A 232 -12.91 2.31 10.11
N GLY A 233 -12.07 1.50 9.48
CA GLY A 233 -12.41 0.94 8.19
C GLY A 233 -11.80 -0.42 7.94
N ALA A 234 -12.23 -0.98 6.82
CA ALA A 234 -11.69 -2.20 6.26
C ALA A 234 -11.53 -2.04 4.75
N GLU A 235 -10.59 -2.79 4.20
CA GLU A 235 -10.34 -2.85 2.77
C GLU A 235 -10.08 -4.29 2.34
N ALA A 236 -10.40 -4.57 1.09
CA ALA A 236 -10.17 -5.86 0.45
C ALA A 236 -9.57 -5.65 -0.92
N LEU A 237 -8.59 -6.47 -1.26
CA LEU A 237 -7.87 -6.43 -2.51
C LEU A 237 -7.71 -7.84 -3.04
N GLN A 238 -8.24 -8.10 -4.24
CA GLN A 238 -7.99 -9.35 -4.96
C GLN A 238 -6.61 -9.30 -5.62
N GLU A 239 -5.89 -10.39 -5.53
CA GLU A 239 -4.55 -10.53 -6.10
C GLU A 239 -4.59 -11.42 -7.36
N PRO A 240 -3.65 -11.25 -8.32
CA PRO A 240 -3.44 -12.21 -9.38
C PRO A 240 -3.11 -13.59 -8.79
N ASN A 241 -3.72 -14.62 -9.34
CA ASN A 241 -3.76 -15.94 -8.69
C ASN A 241 -2.43 -16.67 -8.60
N GLN A 242 -1.33 -16.18 -9.20
CA GLN A 242 -0.18 -17.06 -9.31
C GLN A 242 1.16 -16.38 -9.25
N ILE A 243 1.97 -16.87 -8.34
CA ILE A 243 3.40 -17.05 -8.53
C ILE A 243 3.56 -18.53 -8.92
N ALA A 244 3.13 -18.95 -10.10
CA ALA A 244 3.38 -20.29 -10.58
C ALA A 244 4.51 -20.26 -11.60
N PRO A 245 5.47 -21.20 -11.56
CA PRO A 245 6.40 -21.37 -12.66
C PRO A 245 5.62 -21.74 -13.93
N LYS A 246 5.91 -21.05 -15.04
CA LYS A 246 5.32 -21.36 -16.36
C LYS A 246 5.69 -22.75 -16.91
N THR A 247 6.59 -23.44 -16.29
CA THR A 247 7.08 -24.75 -16.69
C THR A 247 6.47 -25.79 -15.76
N GLY A 248 5.84 -26.81 -16.31
CA GLY A 248 5.19 -27.90 -15.59
C GLY A 248 6.09 -28.76 -14.70
N ASP A 249 7.16 -28.22 -14.16
CA ASP A 249 7.98 -28.87 -13.16
C ASP A 249 7.33 -28.73 -11.79
N ALA A 250 6.79 -29.85 -11.33
CA ALA A 250 6.16 -30.02 -10.03
C ALA A 250 7.11 -29.80 -8.83
N ALA A 251 8.32 -29.36 -9.05
CA ALA A 251 9.36 -29.20 -8.03
C ALA A 251 9.37 -27.83 -7.32
N ILE A 252 8.70 -26.81 -7.85
CA ILE A 252 8.63 -25.49 -7.22
C ILE A 252 7.19 -25.25 -6.75
N PRO A 253 6.96 -25.15 -5.44
CA PRO A 253 5.64 -24.86 -4.93
C PRO A 253 5.17 -23.47 -5.40
N GLY A 254 4.01 -23.39 -6.02
CA GLY A 254 3.37 -22.13 -6.33
C GLY A 254 2.87 -21.43 -5.07
N ILE A 255 2.84 -20.11 -5.08
CA ILE A 255 2.23 -19.30 -4.02
C ILE A 255 0.93 -18.71 -4.59
N SER A 256 -0.20 -19.02 -3.96
CA SER A 256 -1.49 -18.42 -4.28
C SER A 256 -1.93 -17.50 -3.16
N ILE A 257 -2.14 -16.22 -3.46
CA ILE A 257 -2.61 -15.20 -2.51
C ILE A 257 -3.85 -14.53 -3.13
N PRO A 258 -5.03 -15.16 -3.02
CA PRO A 258 -6.21 -14.71 -3.76
C PRO A 258 -6.79 -13.38 -3.26
N THR A 259 -6.59 -13.04 -1.99
CA THR A 259 -7.19 -11.83 -1.40
C THR A 259 -6.41 -11.35 -0.19
N THR A 260 -6.18 -10.06 -0.13
CA THR A 260 -5.71 -9.36 1.06
C THR A 260 -6.87 -8.61 1.70
N LEU A 261 -7.02 -8.76 3.01
CA LEU A 261 -7.97 -8.02 3.85
C LEU A 261 -7.17 -7.18 4.84
N ALA A 262 -7.54 -5.91 4.98
CA ALA A 262 -6.97 -5.08 6.03
C ALA A 262 -8.05 -4.33 6.81
N TYR A 263 -7.83 -4.16 8.09
CA TYR A 263 -8.63 -3.33 9.00
C TYR A 263 -7.76 -2.19 9.48
N PHE A 264 -8.29 -0.99 9.49
CA PHE A 264 -7.49 0.18 9.85
C PHE A 264 -8.23 1.15 10.76
N ALA A 265 -7.46 1.83 11.59
CA ALA A 265 -7.86 2.99 12.33
C ALA A 265 -6.97 4.17 11.93
N ARG A 266 -7.58 5.25 11.43
CA ARG A 266 -6.89 6.48 11.05
C ARG A 266 -7.30 7.59 11.98
N PHE A 267 -6.35 8.18 12.66
CA PHE A 267 -6.55 9.32 13.56
C PHE A 267 -5.96 10.59 12.97
N VAL A 268 -6.80 11.63 12.85
CA VAL A 268 -6.43 12.96 12.37
C VAL A 268 -6.66 13.96 13.49
N PRO A 269 -5.61 14.36 14.21
CA PRO A 269 -5.73 15.35 15.26
C PRO A 269 -6.11 16.73 14.69
N SER A 270 -6.87 17.50 15.47
CA SER A 270 -7.23 18.85 15.10
C SER A 270 -6.05 19.80 15.24
N GLY A 271 -5.89 20.71 14.29
CA GLY A 271 -4.88 21.77 14.36
C GLY A 271 -3.46 21.34 13.99
N VAL A 272 -3.26 20.09 13.63
CA VAL A 272 -1.95 19.55 13.20
C VAL A 272 -2.13 18.86 11.85
N PRO A 273 -1.24 19.09 10.88
CA PRO A 273 -1.34 18.45 9.56
C PRO A 273 -0.74 17.03 9.56
N LEU A 274 -1.05 16.25 10.59
CA LEU A 274 -0.60 14.88 10.77
C LEU A 274 -1.77 13.90 10.71
N ASN A 275 -1.53 12.72 10.18
CA ASN A 275 -2.38 11.54 10.33
C ASN A 275 -1.57 10.41 10.92
N PHE A 276 -2.25 9.59 11.73
CA PHE A 276 -1.70 8.37 12.30
C PHE A 276 -2.58 7.20 11.86
N ASP A 277 -1.94 6.18 11.31
CA ASP A 277 -2.60 4.97 10.86
C ASP A 277 -2.12 3.78 11.68
N LEU A 278 -3.07 2.96 12.12
CA LEU A 278 -2.85 1.64 12.68
C LEU A 278 -3.65 0.65 11.87
N ALA A 279 -3.02 -0.43 11.47
CA ALA A 279 -3.68 -1.44 10.66
C ALA A 279 -3.32 -2.86 11.05
N VAL A 280 -4.23 -3.76 10.71
CA VAL A 280 -4.02 -5.19 10.75
C VAL A 280 -4.39 -5.74 9.39
N ALA A 281 -3.42 -6.30 8.68
CA ALA A 281 -3.63 -6.94 7.39
C ALA A 281 -3.61 -8.47 7.54
N GLN A 282 -4.47 -9.13 6.79
CA GLN A 282 -4.55 -10.59 6.67
C GLN A 282 -4.39 -10.98 5.22
N ILE A 283 -3.43 -11.84 4.95
CA ILE A 283 -3.19 -12.37 3.62
C ILE A 283 -3.84 -13.75 3.56
N ALA A 284 -4.84 -13.92 2.70
CA ALA A 284 -5.40 -15.21 2.37
C ALA A 284 -4.51 -15.87 1.33
N GLY A 285 -3.97 -17.05 1.62
CA GLY A 285 -3.17 -17.77 0.63
C GLY A 285 -2.40 -18.94 1.23
N CYS A 286 -1.86 -19.75 0.33
CA CYS A 286 -0.95 -20.84 0.69
C CYS A 286 0.12 -21.04 -0.38
N ILE A 287 1.24 -21.62 0.03
CA ILE A 287 2.20 -22.20 -0.92
C ILE A 287 1.61 -23.51 -1.40
N GLU A 288 1.60 -23.73 -2.71
CA GLU A 288 1.08 -24.97 -3.28
C GLU A 288 1.81 -26.19 -2.69
N GLY A 289 1.06 -26.97 -2.09
CA GLY A 289 1.26 -28.16 -1.30
C GLY A 289 -0.01 -28.32 -0.50
N PRO A 290 -0.26 -29.40 0.17
CA PRO A 290 -1.55 -29.64 0.78
C PRO A 290 -1.83 -28.67 1.93
N CYS A 291 -2.29 -27.45 1.58
CA CYS A 291 -2.91 -26.54 2.56
C CYS A 291 -4.07 -27.22 3.31
N THR A 292 -4.59 -28.29 2.74
CA THR A 292 -5.62 -29.14 3.33
C THR A 292 -5.12 -30.04 4.46
N ASN A 293 -3.82 -30.34 4.54
CA ASN A 293 -3.28 -31.32 5.50
C ASN A 293 -2.30 -30.72 6.51
N GLY A 294 -2.20 -29.40 6.61
CA GLY A 294 -1.34 -28.74 7.60
C GLY A 294 0.16 -28.77 7.33
N GLU A 295 0.60 -29.30 6.20
CA GLU A 295 2.01 -29.42 5.83
C GLU A 295 2.51 -28.29 4.90
N GLY A 296 1.63 -27.40 4.44
CA GLY A 296 1.98 -26.24 3.64
C GLY A 296 2.18 -24.98 4.48
N LEU A 297 2.90 -24.00 3.96
CA LEU A 297 3.00 -22.68 4.60
C LEU A 297 1.63 -21.99 4.49
N ASN A 298 0.86 -22.06 5.57
CA ASN A 298 -0.46 -21.44 5.63
C ASN A 298 -0.32 -19.94 5.92
N LEU A 299 -0.57 -19.11 4.92
CA LEU A 299 -0.54 -17.66 5.05
C LEU A 299 -1.82 -17.09 5.69
N HIS A 300 -2.90 -17.87 5.78
CA HIS A 300 -4.17 -17.45 6.40
C HIS A 300 -4.07 -17.16 7.90
N ALA A 301 -3.14 -17.77 8.59
CA ALA A 301 -3.18 -17.85 10.05
C ALA A 301 -2.56 -16.65 10.77
N ARG A 302 -1.99 -15.65 10.07
CA ARG A 302 -1.22 -14.60 10.75
C ARG A 302 -1.62 -13.21 10.27
N SER A 303 -2.29 -12.49 11.16
CA SER A 303 -2.47 -11.05 11.03
C SER A 303 -1.13 -10.32 11.12
N ARG A 304 -0.96 -9.29 10.30
CA ARG A 304 0.23 -8.44 10.24
C ARG A 304 -0.13 -7.05 10.68
N ILE A 305 0.74 -6.43 11.44
CA ILE A 305 0.52 -5.07 11.96
C ILE A 305 1.23 -4.09 11.05
N GLY A 306 0.53 -3.04 10.68
CA GLY A 306 1.07 -1.88 10.00
C GLY A 306 0.80 -0.61 10.79
N ILE A 307 1.75 0.29 10.82
CA ILE A 307 1.59 1.64 11.37
C ILE A 307 2.07 2.66 10.35
N GLY A 308 1.41 3.82 10.34
CA GLY A 308 1.74 4.90 9.44
C GLY A 308 1.63 6.26 10.10
N ILE A 309 2.44 7.18 9.62
CA ILE A 309 2.33 8.59 9.91
C ILE A 309 2.48 9.36 8.62
N SER A 310 1.55 10.27 8.35
CA SER A 310 1.66 11.15 7.20
C SER A 310 1.54 12.61 7.61
N TYR A 311 2.29 13.47 6.92
CA TYR A 311 2.37 14.90 7.16
C TYR A 311 2.19 15.66 5.85
N ARG A 312 1.49 16.77 5.92
CA ARG A 312 1.31 17.68 4.80
C ARG A 312 1.83 19.07 5.13
N PHE A 313 2.71 19.58 4.28
CA PHE A 313 3.29 20.92 4.44
C PHE A 313 2.29 22.05 4.20
#